data_b5e7654f006a6013af174c301e56a251
#
_entry.id   b5e7654f006a6013af174c301e56a251
#
_cell.length_a   1.000
_cell.length_b   1.000
_cell.length_c   1.000
_cell.angle_alpha   90.00
_cell.angle_beta   90.00
_cell.angle_gamma   90.00
#
_symmetry.space_group_name_H-M   'P 1'
#
loop_
_entity.id
_entity.type
_entity.pdbx_description
1 polymer ?
#
loop_
_entity_poly.entity_id
_entity_poly.type
_entity_poly.pdbx_seq_one_letter_code
_entity_poly.pdbx_strand_id
1 'polypeptide(L)'
;MKNNLMLKSAIWYAQHGWYVLPIHEPVFVNGVCVGCTCEPYRHSDECKRNNPRMYLAEGEKCDNPGKCPRVRWGEKSTTDIAQITKWWSIWQTANVGIDCGKSGLLVFDADTYKDTYGDLSEILSSEDRETVTVITGGGGEHFIYDRQDKPYGNSTRNLPAGIDIRGVGGYIVAAPSLHKSGNRYQYEEGYKPNQIKPLPIPSKLNAILATHTIAHTTHLPTQPAQNKDIQFSIDVVHQFLDDSGIQTFGEQAYGLGRRWSLCHCPFNPQDNPHAEDGAAFICVLNDARIVAGCHHNRCRQAINTEENGWRMLKAVTGI
;
A
#
# COMPACT_ATOMS: atom_id res chain seq x y z
N MET A 1 7.56 -32.21 6.57
CA MET A 1 7.69 -30.72 6.54
C MET A 1 8.32 -30.27 7.85
N LYS A 2 9.65 -30.54 8.02
CA LYS A 2 10.33 -30.26 9.28
C LYS A 2 10.62 -28.76 9.36
N ASN A 3 10.06 -28.10 10.36
CA ASN A 3 10.48 -26.82 10.95
C ASN A 3 10.47 -25.57 10.04
N ASN A 4 9.43 -25.39 9.18
CA ASN A 4 9.31 -24.14 8.41
C ASN A 4 8.82 -23.01 9.33
N LEU A 5 9.73 -22.12 9.72
CA LEU A 5 9.47 -20.99 10.62
C LEU A 5 8.41 -20.04 10.03
N MET A 6 8.46 -19.76 8.73
CA MET A 6 7.49 -18.86 8.07
C MET A 6 6.08 -19.44 8.11
N LEU A 7 5.93 -20.73 7.78
CA LEU A 7 4.63 -21.41 7.86
C LEU A 7 4.06 -21.39 9.29
N LYS A 8 4.91 -21.71 10.29
CA LYS A 8 4.48 -21.68 11.70
C LYS A 8 3.99 -20.29 12.10
N SER A 9 4.72 -19.25 11.71
CA SER A 9 4.34 -17.87 12.01
C SER A 9 3.05 -17.46 11.29
N ALA A 10 2.91 -17.81 10.01
CA ALA A 10 1.69 -17.52 9.24
C ALA A 10 0.45 -18.21 9.85
N ILE A 11 0.58 -19.48 10.26
CA ILE A 11 -0.50 -20.22 10.96
C ILE A 11 -0.81 -19.56 12.29
N TRP A 12 0.21 -19.18 13.05
CA TRP A 12 0.03 -18.50 14.33
C TRP A 12 -0.75 -17.19 14.18
N TYR A 13 -0.40 -16.34 13.20
CA TYR A 13 -1.13 -15.11 12.89
C TYR A 13 -2.60 -15.40 12.53
N ALA A 14 -2.84 -16.37 11.66
CA ALA A 14 -4.17 -16.72 11.23
C ALA A 14 -5.04 -17.21 12.40
N GLN A 15 -4.48 -17.99 13.33
CA GLN A 15 -5.16 -18.45 14.55
C GLN A 15 -5.51 -17.28 15.50
N HIS A 16 -4.84 -16.15 15.38
CA HIS A 16 -5.16 -14.92 16.14
C HIS A 16 -6.04 -13.94 15.35
N GLY A 17 -6.64 -14.40 14.23
CA GLY A 17 -7.55 -13.60 13.42
C GLY A 17 -6.87 -12.61 12.47
N TRP A 18 -5.54 -12.69 12.33
CA TRP A 18 -4.81 -11.83 11.41
C TRP A 18 -4.73 -12.48 10.03
N TYR A 19 -5.20 -11.76 9.02
CA TYR A 19 -5.22 -12.22 7.63
C TYR A 19 -3.82 -12.16 7.03
N VAL A 20 -3.30 -13.32 6.63
CA VAL A 20 -1.94 -13.43 6.09
C VAL A 20 -1.91 -13.56 4.58
N LEU A 21 -0.76 -13.20 4.02
CA LEU A 21 -0.44 -13.38 2.60
C LEU A 21 1.03 -13.74 2.44
N PRO A 22 1.41 -14.52 1.41
CA PRO A 22 2.80 -14.79 1.10
C PRO A 22 3.42 -13.60 0.35
N ILE A 23 4.64 -13.24 0.76
CA ILE A 23 5.41 -12.14 0.17
C ILE A 23 6.71 -12.72 -0.42
N HIS A 24 7.15 -12.17 -1.53
CA HIS A 24 8.44 -12.49 -2.14
C HIS A 24 9.58 -12.14 -1.19
N GLU A 25 10.57 -13.01 -1.08
CA GLU A 25 11.75 -12.81 -0.25
C GLU A 25 12.90 -12.15 -1.05
N PRO A 26 13.81 -11.43 -0.38
CA PRO A 26 15.03 -10.94 -0.99
C PRO A 26 15.98 -12.08 -1.34
N VAL A 27 16.76 -11.91 -2.41
CA VAL A 27 17.78 -12.86 -2.87
C VAL A 27 19.15 -12.35 -2.46
N PHE A 28 19.95 -13.22 -1.84
CA PHE A 28 21.29 -12.89 -1.37
C PHE A 28 22.38 -13.70 -2.09
N VAL A 29 23.48 -13.01 -2.42
CA VAL A 29 24.74 -13.63 -2.86
C VAL A 29 25.86 -13.08 -1.99
N ASN A 30 26.61 -13.94 -1.35
CA ASN A 30 27.71 -13.58 -0.42
C ASN A 30 27.29 -12.55 0.65
N GLY A 31 26.07 -12.69 1.20
CA GLY A 31 25.54 -11.79 2.22
C GLY A 31 25.02 -10.45 1.72
N VAL A 32 25.09 -10.17 0.42
CA VAL A 32 24.57 -8.94 -0.20
C VAL A 32 23.25 -9.24 -0.89
N CYS A 33 22.22 -8.41 -0.66
CA CYS A 33 20.96 -8.50 -1.37
C CYS A 33 21.16 -8.08 -2.84
N VAL A 34 20.94 -9.01 -3.77
CA VAL A 34 21.14 -8.79 -5.20
C VAL A 34 19.84 -8.64 -5.98
N GLY A 35 18.69 -8.87 -5.34
CA GLY A 35 17.39 -8.78 -5.97
C GLY A 35 16.27 -9.38 -5.15
N CYS A 36 15.17 -9.75 -5.82
CA CYS A 36 13.96 -10.29 -5.23
C CYS A 36 13.44 -11.49 -6.03
N THR A 37 12.85 -12.47 -5.37
CA THR A 37 12.21 -13.61 -6.06
C THR A 37 11.00 -13.22 -6.92
N CYS A 38 10.55 -11.95 -6.89
CA CYS A 38 9.51 -11.44 -7.81
C CYS A 38 10.05 -11.10 -9.19
N GLU A 39 11.34 -10.85 -9.36
CA GLU A 39 11.94 -10.36 -10.60
C GLU A 39 11.71 -11.27 -11.83
N PRO A 40 11.85 -12.62 -11.73
CA PRO A 40 11.60 -13.47 -12.89
C PRO A 40 10.20 -13.29 -13.50
N TYR A 41 9.16 -13.12 -12.68
CA TYR A 41 7.83 -12.81 -13.18
C TYR A 41 7.74 -11.37 -13.69
N ARG A 42 8.31 -10.41 -12.95
CA ARG A 42 8.25 -8.98 -13.31
C ARG A 42 8.97 -8.64 -14.61
N HIS A 43 9.98 -9.42 -15.01
CA HIS A 43 10.65 -9.30 -16.32
C HIS A 43 9.93 -10.06 -17.45
N SER A 44 8.87 -10.81 -17.17
CA SER A 44 8.21 -11.63 -18.18
C SER A 44 7.24 -10.83 -19.04
N ASP A 45 7.05 -11.28 -20.29
CA ASP A 45 6.00 -10.76 -21.17
C ASP A 45 4.59 -10.94 -20.59
N GLU A 46 4.40 -11.95 -19.76
CA GLU A 46 3.14 -12.16 -19.04
C GLU A 46 2.88 -11.01 -18.07
N CYS A 47 3.89 -10.60 -17.28
CA CYS A 47 3.78 -9.45 -16.40
C CYS A 47 3.53 -8.17 -17.19
N LYS A 48 4.26 -7.95 -18.27
CA LYS A 48 4.10 -6.78 -19.14
C LYS A 48 2.66 -6.65 -19.68
N ARG A 49 2.04 -7.77 -20.09
CA ARG A 49 0.65 -7.78 -20.58
C ARG A 49 -0.39 -7.65 -19.47
N ASN A 50 -0.23 -8.40 -18.37
CA ASN A 50 -1.28 -8.56 -17.36
C ASN A 50 -1.14 -7.59 -16.17
N ASN A 51 0.07 -7.13 -15.89
CA ASN A 51 0.39 -6.23 -14.77
C ASN A 51 1.48 -5.22 -15.14
N PRO A 52 1.27 -4.36 -16.14
CA PRO A 52 2.30 -3.46 -16.67
C PRO A 52 2.94 -2.58 -15.59
N ARG A 53 2.18 -2.24 -14.54
CA ARG A 53 2.68 -1.48 -13.37
C ARG A 53 3.74 -2.21 -12.55
N MET A 54 3.80 -3.52 -12.67
CA MET A 54 4.77 -4.35 -11.95
C MET A 54 5.93 -4.78 -12.84
N TYR A 55 5.82 -4.55 -14.14
CA TYR A 55 6.84 -4.93 -15.10
C TYR A 55 8.16 -4.20 -14.80
N LEU A 56 9.25 -4.92 -14.97
CA LEU A 56 10.62 -4.40 -14.91
C LEU A 56 11.26 -4.60 -16.28
N ALA A 57 11.84 -3.54 -16.85
CA ALA A 57 12.61 -3.63 -18.07
C ALA A 57 13.91 -4.42 -17.85
N GLU A 58 14.57 -4.80 -18.95
CA GLU A 58 15.84 -5.52 -18.87
C GLU A 58 16.89 -4.72 -18.09
N GLY A 59 17.52 -5.36 -17.11
CA GLY A 59 18.50 -4.74 -16.22
C GLY A 59 17.94 -4.01 -15.01
N GLU A 60 16.63 -3.73 -14.95
CA GLU A 60 16.01 -3.15 -13.77
C GLU A 60 15.90 -4.16 -12.63
N LYS A 61 15.94 -3.68 -11.40
CA LYS A 61 15.82 -4.48 -10.18
C LYS A 61 14.58 -4.11 -9.39
N CYS A 62 14.13 -5.02 -8.55
CA CYS A 62 13.06 -4.73 -7.61
C CYS A 62 13.50 -3.67 -6.59
N ASP A 63 12.78 -2.54 -6.51
CA ASP A 63 13.08 -1.44 -5.58
C ASP A 63 12.89 -1.84 -4.11
N ASN A 64 11.98 -2.78 -3.87
CA ASN A 64 11.58 -3.21 -2.53
C ASN A 64 11.69 -4.73 -2.35
N PRO A 65 12.91 -5.32 -2.43
CA PRO A 65 13.10 -6.74 -2.19
C PRO A 65 12.57 -7.17 -0.82
N GLY A 66 11.78 -8.24 -0.80
CA GLY A 66 11.18 -8.74 0.43
C GLY A 66 9.83 -8.14 0.80
N LYS A 67 9.31 -7.20 0.00
CA LYS A 67 8.02 -6.53 0.27
C LYS A 67 6.93 -6.80 -0.78
N CYS A 68 7.22 -7.42 -1.91
CA CYS A 68 6.26 -7.65 -3.00
C CYS A 68 5.34 -8.83 -2.72
N PRO A 69 3.99 -8.69 -2.79
CA PRO A 69 3.07 -9.81 -2.59
C PRO A 69 3.17 -10.85 -3.71
N ARG A 70 3.03 -12.14 -3.36
CA ARG A 70 2.96 -13.26 -4.31
C ARG A 70 1.56 -13.50 -4.87
N VAL A 71 0.56 -12.86 -4.27
CA VAL A 71 -0.86 -13.01 -4.63
C VAL A 71 -1.54 -11.65 -4.66
N ARG A 72 -2.69 -11.52 -5.31
CA ARG A 72 -3.57 -10.33 -5.19
C ARG A 72 -4.09 -10.25 -3.76
N TRP A 73 -3.31 -9.65 -2.89
CA TRP A 73 -3.46 -9.72 -1.45
C TRP A 73 -4.80 -9.16 -0.93
N GLY A 74 -5.32 -8.09 -1.51
CA GLY A 74 -6.61 -7.52 -1.11
C GLY A 74 -7.78 -8.51 -1.25
N GLU A 75 -7.69 -9.44 -2.22
CA GLU A 75 -8.69 -10.50 -2.42
C GLU A 75 -8.33 -11.78 -1.67
N LYS A 76 -7.05 -12.16 -1.69
CA LYS A 76 -6.56 -13.50 -1.35
C LYS A 76 -6.03 -13.63 0.07
N SER A 77 -5.68 -12.53 0.78
CA SER A 77 -5.28 -12.62 2.18
C SER A 77 -6.32 -13.39 3.00
N THR A 78 -5.88 -14.28 3.89
CA THR A 78 -6.77 -15.27 4.50
C THR A 78 -6.30 -15.71 5.89
N THR A 79 -7.24 -16.24 6.67
CA THR A 79 -6.99 -17.00 7.91
C THR A 79 -7.19 -18.51 7.72
N ASP A 80 -7.49 -18.97 6.50
CA ASP A 80 -7.66 -20.40 6.19
C ASP A 80 -6.32 -21.15 6.24
N ILE A 81 -6.18 -22.01 7.23
CA ILE A 81 -4.96 -22.79 7.48
C ILE A 81 -4.62 -23.73 6.32
N ALA A 82 -5.61 -24.27 5.62
CA ALA A 82 -5.39 -25.15 4.48
C ALA A 82 -4.76 -24.38 3.32
N GLN A 83 -5.30 -23.19 3.02
CA GLN A 83 -4.76 -22.31 1.99
C GLN A 83 -3.36 -21.79 2.36
N ILE A 84 -3.14 -21.43 3.62
CA ILE A 84 -1.84 -21.00 4.14
C ILE A 84 -0.82 -22.13 3.97
N THR A 85 -1.16 -23.34 4.41
CA THR A 85 -0.28 -24.51 4.28
C THR A 85 0.07 -24.80 2.81
N LYS A 86 -0.91 -24.67 1.91
CA LYS A 86 -0.70 -24.80 0.48
C LYS A 86 0.29 -23.75 -0.06
N TRP A 87 0.20 -22.51 0.34
CA TRP A 87 1.14 -21.48 -0.10
C TRP A 87 2.57 -21.80 0.34
N TRP A 88 2.80 -22.09 1.62
CA TRP A 88 4.14 -22.40 2.10
C TRP A 88 4.65 -23.79 1.75
N SER A 89 3.82 -24.68 1.21
CA SER A 89 4.30 -25.91 0.55
C SER A 89 4.94 -25.61 -0.82
N ILE A 90 4.46 -24.58 -1.52
CA ILE A 90 4.97 -24.13 -2.82
C ILE A 90 6.15 -23.15 -2.62
N TRP A 91 5.98 -22.15 -1.75
CA TRP A 91 6.93 -21.08 -1.49
C TRP A 91 7.48 -21.18 -0.06
N GLN A 92 8.34 -22.15 0.16
CA GLN A 92 8.77 -22.55 1.51
C GLN A 92 9.50 -21.41 2.27
N THR A 93 10.17 -20.50 1.56
CA THR A 93 10.95 -19.38 2.10
C THR A 93 10.22 -18.04 2.04
N ALA A 94 8.99 -18.02 1.50
CA ALA A 94 8.22 -16.79 1.37
C ALA A 94 8.10 -16.05 2.69
N ASN A 95 8.31 -14.74 2.66
CA ASN A 95 8.00 -13.85 3.76
C ASN A 95 6.50 -13.85 4.07
N VAL A 96 6.13 -13.44 5.27
CA VAL A 96 4.75 -13.32 5.72
C VAL A 96 4.33 -11.86 5.67
N GLY A 97 3.20 -11.57 5.04
CA GLY A 97 2.52 -10.28 5.15
C GLY A 97 1.25 -10.40 5.98
N ILE A 98 0.83 -9.29 6.58
CA ILE A 98 -0.44 -9.16 7.29
C ILE A 98 -1.26 -8.07 6.61
N ASP A 99 -2.46 -8.41 6.15
CA ASP A 99 -3.46 -7.45 5.67
C ASP A 99 -4.03 -6.67 6.85
N CYS A 100 -3.65 -5.41 6.98
CA CYS A 100 -4.05 -4.58 8.12
C CYS A 100 -5.57 -4.37 8.17
N GLY A 101 -6.19 -4.11 7.02
CA GLY A 101 -7.62 -3.83 6.93
C GLY A 101 -8.48 -5.00 7.40
N LYS A 102 -8.28 -6.20 6.83
CA LYS A 102 -9.03 -7.39 7.18
C LYS A 102 -8.73 -7.89 8.60
N SER A 103 -7.51 -7.64 9.09
CA SER A 103 -7.09 -8.02 10.44
C SER A 103 -7.59 -7.06 11.54
N GLY A 104 -8.31 -5.99 11.18
CA GLY A 104 -8.76 -4.99 12.14
C GLY A 104 -7.62 -4.16 12.74
N LEU A 105 -6.48 -4.07 12.06
CA LEU A 105 -5.27 -3.41 12.54
C LEU A 105 -5.06 -2.05 11.88
N LEU A 106 -4.45 -1.14 12.65
CA LEU A 106 -3.81 0.07 12.16
C LEU A 106 -2.34 0.00 12.57
N VAL A 107 -1.42 0.17 11.63
CA VAL A 107 0.01 0.14 11.90
C VAL A 107 0.60 1.51 11.64
N PHE A 108 1.30 2.02 12.65
CA PHE A 108 2.15 3.18 12.57
C PHE A 108 3.56 2.71 12.23
N ASP A 109 3.97 2.92 10.99
CA ASP A 109 5.24 2.47 10.41
C ASP A 109 6.23 3.64 10.48
N ALA A 110 7.22 3.54 11.37
CA ALA A 110 8.19 4.57 11.66
C ALA A 110 9.57 4.17 11.14
N ASP A 111 10.04 4.89 10.11
CA ASP A 111 11.37 4.72 9.52
C ASP A 111 12.44 5.50 10.31
N THR A 112 12.63 5.16 11.58
CA THR A 112 13.50 5.87 12.56
C THR A 112 14.96 6.01 12.15
N TYR A 113 15.40 5.22 11.18
CA TYR A 113 16.78 5.23 10.64
C TYR A 113 17.03 6.29 9.55
N LYS A 114 15.99 7.02 9.13
CA LYS A 114 16.12 8.05 8.07
C LYS A 114 16.53 9.40 8.68
N ASP A 115 17.47 10.10 8.05
CA ASP A 115 17.91 11.44 8.47
C ASP A 115 16.77 12.47 8.47
N THR A 116 15.69 12.21 7.71
CA THR A 116 14.50 13.06 7.63
C THR A 116 13.39 12.63 8.58
N TYR A 117 13.68 11.72 9.50
CA TYR A 117 12.70 11.21 10.45
C TYR A 117 12.26 12.34 11.41
N GLY A 118 10.95 12.56 11.49
CA GLY A 118 10.37 13.51 12.43
C GLY A 118 10.27 12.95 13.85
N ASP A 119 10.08 13.82 14.84
CA ASP A 119 9.99 13.39 16.22
C ASP A 119 8.70 12.57 16.46
N LEU A 120 8.88 11.30 16.79
CA LEU A 120 7.78 10.37 17.12
C LEU A 120 6.97 10.87 18.32
N SER A 121 7.62 11.53 19.29
CA SER A 121 6.96 12.06 20.50
C SER A 121 5.95 13.17 20.20
N GLU A 122 6.04 13.78 19.01
CA GLU A 122 5.02 14.71 18.55
C GLU A 122 3.65 14.06 18.36
N ILE A 123 3.57 12.73 18.16
CA ILE A 123 2.32 12.00 17.88
C ILE A 123 2.02 10.95 18.92
N LEU A 124 3.02 10.19 19.35
CA LEU A 124 2.89 9.07 20.28
C LEU A 124 3.62 9.37 21.60
N SER A 125 2.90 9.36 22.70
CA SER A 125 3.51 9.38 24.04
C SER A 125 4.25 8.05 24.32
N SER A 126 4.97 7.97 25.44
CA SER A 126 5.59 6.72 25.89
C SER A 126 4.55 5.62 26.11
N GLU A 127 3.42 5.97 26.73
CA GLU A 127 2.32 5.05 27.01
C GLU A 127 1.64 4.57 25.71
N ASP A 128 1.52 5.44 24.71
CA ASP A 128 0.96 5.08 23.41
C ASP A 128 1.81 4.04 22.68
N ARG A 129 3.11 3.98 22.96
CA ARG A 129 4.05 3.02 22.37
C ARG A 129 4.06 1.67 23.08
N GLU A 130 3.40 1.52 24.22
CA GLU A 130 3.24 0.26 24.94
C GLU A 130 2.21 -0.67 24.26
N THR A 131 2.34 -0.82 22.94
CA THR A 131 1.52 -1.68 22.09
C THR A 131 2.37 -2.78 21.45
N VAL A 132 1.73 -3.67 20.70
CA VAL A 132 2.47 -4.69 19.94
C VAL A 132 3.45 -4.01 18.99
N THR A 133 4.75 -4.26 19.18
CA THR A 133 5.82 -3.56 18.46
C THR A 133 6.74 -4.53 17.72
N VAL A 134 7.04 -4.21 16.47
CA VAL A 134 7.97 -4.95 15.60
C VAL A 134 9.12 -4.03 15.22
N ILE A 135 10.34 -4.45 15.52
CA ILE A 135 11.55 -3.86 14.95
C ILE A 135 11.70 -4.39 13.53
N THR A 136 11.71 -3.47 12.54
CA THR A 136 11.85 -3.86 11.13
C THR A 136 13.30 -4.27 10.82
N GLY A 137 13.48 -5.09 9.80
CA GLY A 137 14.82 -5.47 9.39
C GLY A 137 15.68 -4.30 8.87
N GLY A 138 15.08 -3.15 8.59
CA GLY A 138 15.75 -1.90 8.22
C GLY A 138 16.16 -1.04 9.43
N GLY A 139 15.72 -1.38 10.63
CA GLY A 139 15.96 -0.60 11.86
C GLY A 139 14.83 0.38 12.22
N GLY A 140 13.72 0.40 11.47
CA GLY A 140 12.51 1.13 11.85
C GLY A 140 11.59 0.32 12.76
N GLU A 141 10.42 0.84 13.07
CA GLU A 141 9.47 0.25 14.01
C GLU A 141 8.05 0.24 13.44
N HIS A 142 7.32 -0.86 13.68
CA HIS A 142 5.88 -0.92 13.48
C HIS A 142 5.19 -0.95 14.84
N PHE A 143 4.42 0.08 15.18
CA PHE A 143 3.51 0.10 16.33
C PHE A 143 2.14 -0.36 15.84
N ILE A 144 1.64 -1.46 16.37
CA ILE A 144 0.42 -2.12 15.89
C ILE A 144 -0.72 -1.81 16.86
N TYR A 145 -1.79 -1.19 16.35
CA TYR A 145 -2.97 -0.80 17.11
C TYR A 145 -4.21 -1.56 16.66
N ASP A 146 -5.16 -1.75 17.58
CA ASP A 146 -6.52 -2.15 17.25
C ASP A 146 -7.23 -0.97 16.55
N ARG A 147 -7.64 -1.17 15.30
CA ARG A 147 -8.30 -0.14 14.49
C ARG A 147 -9.72 0.19 14.96
N GLN A 148 -10.35 -0.68 15.75
CA GLN A 148 -11.71 -0.46 16.30
C GLN A 148 -12.74 -0.12 15.21
N ASP A 149 -12.70 -0.83 14.08
CA ASP A 149 -13.55 -0.62 12.89
C ASP A 149 -13.52 0.79 12.28
N LYS A 150 -12.56 1.63 12.69
CA LYS A 150 -12.35 2.94 12.05
C LYS A 150 -11.99 2.75 10.57
N PRO A 151 -12.49 3.59 9.65
CA PRO A 151 -12.27 3.44 8.20
C PRO A 151 -10.90 3.97 7.75
N TYR A 152 -9.91 4.01 8.63
CA TYR A 152 -8.60 4.56 8.33
C TYR A 152 -7.82 3.65 7.35
N GLY A 153 -7.43 4.23 6.22
CA GLY A 153 -6.59 3.61 5.21
C GLY A 153 -5.11 3.92 5.37
N ASN A 154 -4.35 3.72 4.29
CA ASN A 154 -2.96 4.14 4.23
C ASN A 154 -2.86 5.67 4.17
N SER A 155 -1.93 6.26 4.91
CA SER A 155 -1.73 7.71 4.92
C SER A 155 -0.31 8.08 5.29
N THR A 156 0.16 9.19 4.70
CA THR A 156 1.37 9.92 5.11
C THR A 156 1.05 11.38 5.43
N ARG A 157 -0.23 11.77 5.30
CA ARG A 157 -0.66 13.18 5.43
C ARG A 157 -0.63 13.62 6.89
N ASN A 158 -0.16 14.84 7.12
CA ASN A 158 -0.04 15.48 8.45
C ASN A 158 0.75 14.64 9.45
N LEU A 159 1.61 13.75 8.95
CA LEU A 159 2.55 12.96 9.73
C LEU A 159 3.96 13.50 9.52
N PRO A 160 4.83 13.46 10.53
CA PRO A 160 6.24 13.75 10.35
C PRO A 160 6.88 12.90 9.25
N ALA A 161 7.96 13.40 8.67
CA ALA A 161 8.70 12.66 7.64
C ALA A 161 9.18 11.30 8.19
N GLY A 162 9.12 10.27 7.35
CA GLY A 162 9.51 8.90 7.75
C GLY A 162 8.44 8.14 8.53
N ILE A 163 7.21 8.67 8.62
CA ILE A 163 6.08 7.99 9.27
C ILE A 163 4.99 7.70 8.25
N ASP A 164 4.56 6.45 8.20
CA ASP A 164 3.49 5.95 7.36
C ASP A 164 2.41 5.27 8.20
N ILE A 165 1.14 5.41 7.83
CA ILE A 165 0.04 4.62 8.36
C ILE A 165 -0.33 3.52 7.37
N ARG A 166 -0.51 2.30 7.89
CA ARG A 166 -1.05 1.15 7.16
C ARG A 166 -2.34 0.69 7.82
N GLY A 167 -3.45 0.79 7.10
CA GLY A 167 -4.79 0.44 7.56
C GLY A 167 -5.58 -0.32 6.50
N VAL A 168 -6.83 0.09 6.27
CA VAL A 168 -7.67 -0.47 5.20
C VAL A 168 -7.00 -0.27 3.85
N GLY A 169 -6.88 -1.34 3.07
CA GLY A 169 -6.15 -1.31 1.79
C GLY A 169 -4.63 -1.27 1.94
N GLY A 170 -4.09 -1.63 3.10
CA GLY A 170 -2.67 -1.75 3.38
C GLY A 170 -2.27 -3.11 3.96
N TYR A 171 -1.01 -3.43 3.81
CA TYR A 171 -0.38 -4.58 4.46
C TYR A 171 1.00 -4.20 5.01
N ILE A 172 1.48 -4.98 5.95
CA ILE A 172 2.84 -4.92 6.48
C ILE A 172 3.58 -6.24 6.24
N VAL A 173 4.90 -6.17 6.23
CA VAL A 173 5.75 -7.37 6.33
C VAL A 173 5.87 -7.72 7.81
N ALA A 174 5.50 -8.95 8.15
CA ALA A 174 5.43 -9.41 9.53
C ALA A 174 6.72 -10.11 9.99
N ALA A 175 6.97 -10.11 11.30
CA ALA A 175 7.99 -10.95 11.89
C ALA A 175 7.67 -12.45 11.67
N PRO A 176 8.66 -13.34 11.44
CA PRO A 176 10.10 -13.13 11.38
C PRO A 176 10.66 -13.02 9.94
N SER A 177 9.95 -12.36 9.05
CA SER A 177 10.31 -12.19 7.64
C SER A 177 11.72 -11.63 7.46
N LEU A 178 12.35 -11.93 6.32
CA LEU A 178 13.68 -11.47 5.97
C LEU A 178 13.63 -10.14 5.24
N HIS A 179 14.42 -9.16 5.67
CA HIS A 179 14.55 -7.86 5.03
C HIS A 179 15.77 -7.83 4.07
N LYS A 180 15.78 -6.89 3.12
CA LYS A 180 16.90 -6.72 2.17
C LYS A 180 18.24 -6.35 2.82
N SER A 181 18.25 -5.92 4.08
CA SER A 181 19.48 -5.71 4.87
C SER A 181 20.15 -7.01 5.36
N GLY A 182 19.48 -8.16 5.21
CA GLY A 182 19.89 -9.43 5.81
C GLY A 182 19.32 -9.66 7.21
N ASN A 183 18.79 -8.63 7.85
CA ASN A 183 18.14 -8.75 9.16
C ASN A 183 16.70 -9.26 9.01
N ARG A 184 16.15 -9.77 10.12
CA ARG A 184 14.75 -10.18 10.19
C ARG A 184 13.92 -9.12 10.90
N TYR A 185 12.65 -9.04 10.53
CA TYR A 185 11.64 -8.41 11.35
C TYR A 185 11.51 -9.18 12.67
N GLN A 186 11.52 -8.49 13.80
CA GLN A 186 11.48 -9.09 15.11
C GLN A 186 10.53 -8.32 16.01
N TYR A 187 9.80 -9.03 16.87
CA TYR A 187 9.06 -8.37 17.93
C TYR A 187 10.01 -7.78 18.97
N GLU A 188 9.72 -6.60 19.44
CA GLU A 188 10.36 -6.04 20.62
C GLU A 188 10.08 -6.93 21.85
N GLU A 189 11.08 -7.06 22.72
CA GLU A 189 10.92 -7.90 23.91
C GLU A 189 9.91 -7.29 24.87
N GLY A 190 8.96 -8.08 25.36
CA GLY A 190 7.83 -7.61 26.16
C GLY A 190 6.60 -7.18 25.35
N TYR A 191 6.74 -6.88 24.04
CA TYR A 191 5.68 -6.33 23.20
C TYR A 191 5.21 -7.29 22.07
N LYS A 192 5.31 -8.60 22.33
CA LYS A 192 4.84 -9.65 21.40
C LYS A 192 3.32 -9.84 21.51
N PRO A 193 2.61 -10.21 20.44
CA PRO A 193 1.15 -10.38 20.47
C PRO A 193 0.62 -11.45 21.43
N ASN A 194 1.49 -12.36 21.89
CA ASN A 194 1.17 -13.33 22.95
C ASN A 194 1.43 -12.82 24.37
N GLN A 195 2.03 -11.64 24.52
CA GLN A 195 2.34 -11.00 25.80
C GLN A 195 1.39 -9.82 26.05
N ILE A 196 1.10 -9.04 25.02
CA ILE A 196 0.18 -7.90 25.08
C ILE A 196 -0.78 -7.93 23.89
N LYS A 197 -1.88 -7.21 24.00
CA LYS A 197 -2.79 -6.96 22.86
C LYS A 197 -2.47 -5.62 22.21
N PRO A 198 -2.78 -5.46 20.91
CA PRO A 198 -2.76 -4.14 20.30
C PRO A 198 -3.61 -3.15 21.12
N LEU A 199 -3.04 -2.00 21.46
CA LEU A 199 -3.77 -0.92 22.10
C LEU A 199 -4.79 -0.30 21.13
N PRO A 200 -5.85 0.37 21.63
CA PRO A 200 -6.66 1.27 20.82
C PRO A 200 -5.79 2.35 20.16
N ILE A 201 -6.25 2.90 19.04
CA ILE A 201 -5.55 4.00 18.36
C ILE A 201 -5.39 5.18 19.33
N PRO A 202 -4.17 5.70 19.54
CA PRO A 202 -3.91 6.86 20.40
C PRO A 202 -4.77 8.07 20.02
N SER A 203 -5.27 8.82 21.01
CA SER A 203 -6.20 9.92 20.77
C SER A 203 -5.66 10.98 19.82
N LYS A 204 -4.38 11.33 19.94
CA LYS A 204 -3.73 12.32 19.07
C LYS A 204 -3.61 11.81 17.64
N LEU A 205 -3.20 10.55 17.45
CA LEU A 205 -3.16 9.89 16.15
C LEU A 205 -4.57 9.79 15.55
N ASN A 206 -5.56 9.38 16.36
CA ASN A 206 -6.95 9.32 15.94
C ASN A 206 -7.47 10.69 15.46
N ALA A 207 -7.14 11.80 16.16
CA ALA A 207 -7.50 13.15 15.75
C ALA A 207 -6.88 13.53 14.40
N ILE A 208 -5.59 13.22 14.19
CA ILE A 208 -4.92 13.45 12.91
C ILE A 208 -5.61 12.66 11.78
N LEU A 209 -5.90 11.39 11.97
CA LEU A 209 -6.52 10.55 10.96
C LEU A 209 -7.99 10.92 10.70
N ALA A 210 -8.73 11.32 11.74
CA ALA A 210 -10.13 11.75 11.62
C ALA A 210 -10.29 13.01 10.76
N THR A 211 -9.33 13.95 10.78
CA THR A 211 -9.37 15.13 9.90
C THR A 211 -9.36 14.75 8.43
N HIS A 212 -8.79 13.59 8.07
CA HIS A 212 -8.80 13.07 6.70
C HIS A 212 -10.10 12.38 6.35
N THR A 213 -10.69 11.67 7.30
CA THR A 213 -11.99 11.02 7.12
C THR A 213 -13.10 12.08 6.94
N ILE A 214 -13.00 13.19 7.69
CA ILE A 214 -13.95 14.30 7.55
C ILE A 214 -13.80 15.01 6.20
N ALA A 215 -12.60 15.15 5.67
CA ALA A 215 -12.39 15.68 4.31
C ALA A 215 -12.98 14.76 3.22
N HIS A 216 -13.06 13.44 3.50
CA HIS A 216 -13.78 12.47 2.65
C HIS A 216 -15.28 12.38 2.99
N THR A 217 -15.73 12.78 4.20
CA THR A 217 -17.11 12.65 4.67
C THR A 217 -17.88 13.98 4.72
N THR A 218 -17.25 15.14 4.53
CA THR A 218 -17.97 16.41 4.30
C THR A 218 -18.63 16.47 2.93
N HIS A 219 -18.39 15.48 2.07
CA HIS A 219 -19.38 15.08 1.11
C HIS A 219 -20.28 14.04 1.78
N LEU A 220 -21.41 14.49 2.38
CA LEU A 220 -22.60 13.66 2.61
C LEU A 220 -22.71 12.65 1.47
N PRO A 221 -23.15 11.38 1.73
CA PRO A 221 -23.51 10.49 0.64
C PRO A 221 -24.54 11.23 -0.20
N THR A 222 -24.07 11.91 -1.23
CA THR A 222 -24.93 12.30 -2.34
C THR A 222 -25.59 11.00 -2.75
N GLN A 223 -26.91 11.01 -2.87
CA GLN A 223 -27.65 9.89 -3.43
C GLN A 223 -26.83 9.35 -4.61
N PRO A 224 -26.73 8.02 -4.78
CA PRO A 224 -25.96 7.47 -5.89
C PRO A 224 -26.40 8.20 -7.15
N ALA A 225 -25.42 8.79 -7.85
CA ALA A 225 -25.70 9.54 -9.07
C ALA A 225 -26.50 8.64 -10.01
N GLN A 226 -27.47 9.21 -10.71
CA GLN A 226 -28.20 8.45 -11.71
C GLN A 226 -27.20 7.96 -12.77
N ASN A 227 -27.40 6.80 -13.35
CA ASN A 227 -26.52 6.27 -14.41
C ASN A 227 -26.21 7.28 -15.53
N LYS A 228 -27.11 8.24 -15.77
CA LYS A 228 -26.92 9.34 -16.73
C LYS A 228 -25.81 10.31 -16.34
N ASP A 229 -25.67 10.64 -15.03
CA ASP A 229 -24.66 11.58 -14.56
C ASP A 229 -23.27 10.94 -14.61
N ILE A 230 -23.19 9.64 -14.28
CA ILE A 230 -21.94 8.87 -14.37
C ILE A 230 -21.51 8.76 -15.83
N GLN A 231 -22.43 8.45 -16.74
CA GLN A 231 -22.13 8.36 -18.17
C GLN A 231 -21.67 9.71 -18.72
N PHE A 232 -22.31 10.81 -18.35
CA PHE A 232 -21.86 12.15 -18.73
C PHE A 232 -20.43 12.43 -18.29
N SER A 233 -20.07 12.08 -17.06
CA SER A 233 -18.69 12.26 -16.56
C SER A 233 -17.69 11.36 -17.28
N ILE A 234 -18.09 10.16 -17.69
CA ILE A 234 -17.29 9.26 -18.53
C ILE A 234 -17.03 9.92 -19.90
N ASP A 235 -18.05 10.46 -20.53
CA ASP A 235 -17.95 11.12 -21.83
C ASP A 235 -17.04 12.37 -21.76
N VAL A 236 -17.09 13.12 -20.64
CA VAL A 236 -16.18 14.24 -20.37
C VAL A 236 -14.72 13.78 -20.28
N VAL A 237 -14.45 12.63 -19.66
CA VAL A 237 -13.10 12.09 -19.59
C VAL A 237 -12.63 11.59 -20.95
N HIS A 238 -13.48 10.93 -21.73
CA HIS A 238 -13.14 10.52 -23.10
C HIS A 238 -12.79 11.73 -23.97
N GLN A 239 -13.63 12.77 -23.97
CA GLN A 239 -13.36 14.01 -24.70
C GLN A 239 -12.03 14.64 -24.26
N PHE A 240 -11.77 14.72 -22.96
CA PHE A 240 -10.53 15.26 -22.43
C PHE A 240 -9.30 14.43 -22.89
N LEU A 241 -9.38 13.11 -22.90
CA LEU A 241 -8.29 12.24 -23.36
C LEU A 241 -8.01 12.41 -24.86
N ASP A 242 -9.08 12.55 -25.66
CA ASP A 242 -8.98 12.81 -27.10
C ASP A 242 -8.34 14.19 -27.37
N ASP A 243 -8.81 15.24 -26.68
CA ASP A 243 -8.33 16.61 -26.87
C ASP A 243 -6.88 16.80 -26.36
N SER A 244 -6.51 16.14 -25.26
CA SER A 244 -5.17 16.25 -24.66
C SER A 244 -4.12 15.36 -25.31
N GLY A 245 -4.54 14.33 -26.06
CA GLY A 245 -3.64 13.31 -26.61
C GLY A 245 -2.95 12.43 -25.55
N ILE A 246 -3.43 12.47 -24.29
CA ILE A 246 -2.88 11.64 -23.22
C ILE A 246 -3.17 10.16 -23.49
N GLN A 247 -2.11 9.38 -23.57
CA GLN A 247 -2.22 7.93 -23.76
C GLN A 247 -2.52 7.22 -22.46
N THR A 248 -3.39 6.20 -22.53
CA THR A 248 -3.78 5.37 -21.39
C THR A 248 -3.53 3.88 -21.69
N PHE A 249 -3.40 3.09 -20.64
CA PHE A 249 -3.39 1.62 -20.73
C PHE A 249 -4.80 1.01 -20.93
N GLY A 250 -5.78 1.86 -21.19
CA GLY A 250 -7.17 1.48 -21.42
C GLY A 250 -8.08 1.80 -20.24
N GLU A 251 -9.36 1.60 -20.48
CA GLU A 251 -10.46 1.82 -19.54
C GLU A 251 -10.75 0.57 -18.75
N GLN A 252 -10.98 0.71 -17.45
CA GLN A 252 -11.32 -0.37 -16.53
C GLN A 252 -12.55 -0.01 -15.70
N ALA A 253 -13.40 -1.00 -15.39
CA ALA A 253 -14.51 -0.81 -14.47
C ALA A 253 -14.01 -0.41 -13.07
N TYR A 254 -14.63 0.59 -12.46
CA TYR A 254 -14.32 1.09 -11.12
C TYR A 254 -15.60 1.40 -10.35
N GLY A 255 -16.18 0.40 -9.72
CA GLY A 255 -17.54 0.48 -9.18
C GLY A 255 -18.58 0.66 -10.31
N LEU A 256 -19.43 1.67 -10.18
CA LEU A 256 -20.36 2.09 -11.24
C LEU A 256 -19.68 2.99 -12.30
N GLY A 257 -18.56 3.60 -11.96
CA GLY A 257 -17.80 4.47 -12.86
C GLY A 257 -16.70 3.75 -13.62
N ARG A 258 -15.66 4.50 -13.99
CA ARG A 258 -14.54 4.02 -14.80
C ARG A 258 -13.21 4.57 -14.29
N ARG A 259 -12.13 3.86 -14.61
CA ARG A 259 -10.75 4.28 -14.35
C ARG A 259 -9.88 4.12 -15.59
N TRP A 260 -9.07 5.14 -15.85
CA TRP A 260 -8.01 5.14 -16.87
C TRP A 260 -6.67 5.28 -16.15
N SER A 261 -5.75 4.36 -16.41
CA SER A 261 -4.36 4.47 -15.99
C SER A 261 -3.59 5.15 -17.10
N LEU A 262 -2.88 6.24 -16.78
CA LEU A 262 -2.16 7.04 -17.77
C LEU A 262 -0.81 6.39 -18.08
N CYS A 263 -0.39 6.38 -19.36
CA CYS A 263 0.90 5.86 -19.76
C CYS A 263 2.06 6.69 -19.20
N HIS A 264 1.87 8.00 -19.06
CA HIS A 264 2.87 8.91 -18.50
C HIS A 264 2.28 9.71 -17.35
N CYS A 265 3.11 10.10 -16.37
CA CYS A 265 2.68 10.91 -15.25
C CYS A 265 2.73 12.40 -15.61
N PRO A 266 1.60 13.08 -15.82
CA PRO A 266 1.57 14.50 -16.17
C PRO A 266 1.86 15.43 -14.98
N PHE A 267 1.84 14.90 -13.76
CA PHE A 267 2.01 15.68 -12.54
C PHE A 267 3.47 15.96 -12.19
N ASN A 268 4.40 15.21 -12.75
CA ASN A 268 5.85 15.44 -12.62
C ASN A 268 6.61 14.93 -13.84
N PRO A 269 6.62 15.67 -14.94
CA PRO A 269 7.28 15.25 -16.18
C PRO A 269 8.82 15.14 -16.07
N GLN A 270 9.45 15.80 -15.09
CA GLN A 270 10.91 15.80 -14.94
C GLN A 270 11.49 14.57 -14.24
N ASP A 271 10.69 13.94 -13.39
CA ASP A 271 11.15 12.82 -12.55
C ASP A 271 10.86 11.44 -13.16
N ASN A 272 10.32 11.38 -14.37
CA ASN A 272 9.83 10.13 -14.92
C ASN A 272 10.17 9.89 -16.40
N PRO A 273 11.45 9.67 -16.74
CA PRO A 273 11.81 9.19 -18.07
C PRO A 273 11.34 7.76 -18.36
N HIS A 274 10.85 7.00 -17.36
CA HIS A 274 10.48 5.58 -17.46
C HIS A 274 9.00 5.28 -17.19
N ALA A 275 8.14 6.27 -17.26
CA ALA A 275 6.80 6.19 -16.69
C ALA A 275 5.71 5.65 -17.61
N GLU A 276 5.92 4.52 -18.18
CA GLU A 276 4.81 3.66 -18.62
C GLU A 276 4.32 2.74 -17.46
N ASP A 277 4.31 3.24 -16.22
CA ASP A 277 4.00 2.43 -15.02
C ASP A 277 2.52 2.48 -14.61
N GLY A 278 1.71 3.32 -15.27
CA GLY A 278 0.30 3.51 -14.95
C GLY A 278 0.04 4.00 -13.51
N ALA A 279 1.04 4.63 -12.88
CA ALA A 279 0.89 5.19 -11.52
C ALA A 279 -0.04 6.40 -11.50
N ALA A 280 -0.10 7.18 -12.58
CA ALA A 280 -1.06 8.25 -12.74
C ALA A 280 -2.41 7.71 -13.28
N PHE A 281 -3.51 8.32 -12.84
CA PHE A 281 -4.85 7.85 -13.17
C PHE A 281 -5.88 8.98 -13.25
N ILE A 282 -6.96 8.72 -13.98
CA ILE A 282 -8.23 9.43 -13.93
C ILE A 282 -9.30 8.42 -13.51
N CYS A 283 -10.24 8.82 -12.66
CA CYS A 283 -11.39 8.01 -12.28
C CYS A 283 -12.67 8.83 -12.35
N VAL A 284 -13.75 8.21 -12.80
CA VAL A 284 -15.13 8.62 -12.54
C VAL A 284 -15.66 7.77 -11.40
N LEU A 285 -16.08 8.40 -10.32
CA LEU A 285 -16.56 7.75 -9.10
C LEU A 285 -18.06 7.42 -9.19
N ASN A 286 -18.56 6.65 -8.21
CA ASN A 286 -19.97 6.26 -8.13
C ASN A 286 -20.94 7.45 -7.95
N ASP A 287 -20.43 8.61 -7.56
CA ASP A 287 -21.16 9.87 -7.41
C ASP A 287 -20.94 10.82 -8.59
N ALA A 288 -20.48 10.31 -9.73
CA ALA A 288 -20.18 11.02 -10.97
C ALA A 288 -19.01 12.04 -10.88
N ARG A 289 -18.31 12.16 -9.76
CA ARG A 289 -17.12 13.03 -9.68
C ARG A 289 -15.98 12.47 -10.52
N ILE A 290 -15.27 13.39 -11.19
CA ILE A 290 -14.03 13.07 -11.89
C ILE A 290 -12.86 13.43 -10.98
N VAL A 291 -12.01 12.45 -10.71
CA VAL A 291 -10.81 12.61 -9.91
C VAL A 291 -9.58 12.15 -10.70
N ALA A 292 -8.45 12.79 -10.47
CA ALA A 292 -7.17 12.36 -11.04
C ALA A 292 -6.07 12.40 -9.98
N GLY A 293 -5.08 11.54 -10.11
CA GLY A 293 -4.01 11.44 -9.14
C GLY A 293 -2.82 10.65 -9.65
N CYS A 294 -1.83 10.49 -8.76
CA CYS A 294 -0.64 9.71 -9.03
C CYS A 294 -0.20 8.99 -7.76
N HIS A 295 0.26 7.75 -7.91
CA HIS A 295 0.76 6.95 -6.79
C HIS A 295 2.23 7.23 -6.44
N HIS A 296 2.96 8.01 -7.25
CA HIS A 296 4.32 8.42 -6.92
C HIS A 296 4.34 9.35 -5.69
N ASN A 297 5.25 9.10 -4.76
CA ASN A 297 5.32 9.85 -3.50
C ASN A 297 5.50 11.37 -3.70
N ARG A 298 6.33 11.79 -4.66
CA ARG A 298 6.54 13.20 -4.98
C ARG A 298 5.32 13.87 -5.59
N CYS A 299 4.59 13.17 -6.47
CA CYS A 299 3.35 13.68 -7.05
C CYS A 299 2.26 13.83 -5.99
N ARG A 300 2.18 12.93 -5.01
CA ARG A 300 1.23 13.03 -3.90
C ARG A 300 1.41 14.28 -3.05
N GLN A 301 2.63 14.77 -2.89
CA GLN A 301 2.91 16.02 -2.18
C GLN A 301 2.42 17.25 -2.96
N ALA A 302 2.48 17.22 -4.27
CA ALA A 302 1.99 18.29 -5.15
C ALA A 302 0.44 18.25 -5.29
N ILE A 303 -0.17 17.07 -5.24
CA ILE A 303 -1.62 16.86 -5.38
C ILE A 303 -2.23 16.71 -3.98
N ASN A 304 -2.75 17.80 -3.41
CA ASN A 304 -3.31 17.78 -2.06
C ASN A 304 -4.62 16.98 -1.94
N THR A 305 -5.42 16.88 -3.02
CA THR A 305 -6.66 16.11 -3.09
C THR A 305 -6.86 15.55 -4.51
N GLU A 306 -7.65 14.49 -4.66
CA GLU A 306 -7.98 13.92 -5.97
C GLU A 306 -8.72 14.92 -6.89
N GLU A 307 -9.55 15.80 -6.32
CA GLU A 307 -10.19 16.91 -7.07
C GLU A 307 -9.16 17.92 -7.56
N ASN A 308 -8.16 18.27 -6.75
CA ASN A 308 -7.04 19.11 -7.18
C ASN A 308 -6.24 18.44 -8.29
N GLY A 309 -6.09 17.12 -8.24
CA GLY A 309 -5.43 16.35 -9.29
C GLY A 309 -6.10 16.54 -10.67
N TRP A 310 -7.42 16.50 -10.75
CA TRP A 310 -8.16 16.76 -12.00
C TRP A 310 -7.97 18.18 -12.52
N ARG A 311 -8.01 19.18 -11.64
CA ARG A 311 -7.71 20.58 -11.99
C ARG A 311 -6.27 20.77 -12.45
N MET A 312 -5.31 20.17 -11.74
CA MET A 312 -3.89 20.20 -12.12
C MET A 312 -3.70 19.54 -13.48
N LEU A 313 -4.33 18.40 -13.74
CA LEU A 313 -4.22 17.70 -15.01
C LEU A 313 -4.67 18.59 -16.17
N LYS A 314 -5.82 19.23 -16.05
CA LYS A 314 -6.33 20.18 -17.06
C LYS A 314 -5.38 21.39 -17.25
N ALA A 315 -4.84 21.94 -16.16
CA ALA A 315 -3.91 23.06 -16.24
C ALA A 315 -2.59 22.71 -16.94
N VAL A 316 -2.07 21.51 -16.70
CA VAL A 316 -0.81 21.02 -17.34
C VAL A 316 -1.02 20.73 -18.83
N THR A 317 -2.20 20.30 -19.23
CA THR A 317 -2.54 19.99 -20.64
C THR A 317 -3.02 21.22 -21.41
N GLY A 318 -3.35 22.30 -20.73
CA GLY A 318 -3.83 23.54 -21.38
C GLY A 318 -5.28 23.45 -21.87
N ILE A 319 -6.06 22.48 -21.37
CA ILE A 319 -7.46 22.20 -21.73
C ILE A 319 -8.40 22.56 -20.58
#